data_a5f55f3c0e08a2bf9ab4759b5df3eb78
#
_entry.id   a5f55f3c0e08a2bf9ab4759b5df3eb78
#
_cell.length_a   1.000
_cell.length_b   1.000
_cell.length_c   1.000
_cell.angle_alpha   90.00
_cell.angle_beta   90.00
_cell.angle_gamma   90.00
#
_symmetry.space_group_name_H-M   'P 1'
#
loop_
_entity.id
_entity.type
_entity.pdbx_description
1 polymer ?
#
loop_
_entity_poly.entity_id
_entity_poly.type
_entity_poly.pdbx_seq_one_letter_code
_entity_poly.pdbx_strand_id
1 'polypeptide(L)'
;MPVRASIDPLEWENRFFAVNSAIVRFDEHAPRLTPEALAGWSRVQAKIAASDTVRLDALQRLGFQLVEGEVDLALPVGSPADAGADVAVEADIAPLREQAAQAFAMSRFRAPWYAADASGRFYAQWIENAVRGTFDHQCLIYRHPEGDIRAFVSLRQITATEARIGLLAGRGAGAQ
;
A
#
# COMPACT_ATOMS: atom_id res chain seq x y z
N MET A 1 -28.79 -4.95 -5.36
CA MET A 1 -29.03 -5.31 -3.95
C MET A 1 -28.48 -4.21 -3.04
N PRO A 2 -29.05 -3.98 -1.86
CA PRO A 2 -28.48 -3.03 -0.90
C PRO A 2 -27.16 -3.58 -0.36
N VAL A 3 -26.13 -2.75 -0.29
CA VAL A 3 -24.86 -3.09 0.36
C VAL A 3 -25.04 -3.01 1.87
N ARG A 4 -24.59 -4.05 2.59
CA ARG A 4 -24.55 -4.10 4.05
C ARG A 4 -23.10 -4.12 4.50
N ALA A 5 -22.78 -3.26 5.47
CA ALA A 5 -21.42 -3.11 5.93
C ALA A 5 -21.33 -2.32 7.23
N SER A 6 -20.29 -2.54 8.01
CA SER A 6 -19.78 -1.61 9.01
C SER A 6 -18.79 -0.63 8.38
N ILE A 7 -18.51 0.44 9.09
CA ILE A 7 -17.53 1.47 8.70
C ILE A 7 -16.54 1.61 9.85
N ASP A 8 -15.29 1.22 9.60
CA ASP A 8 -14.23 1.22 10.59
C ASP A 8 -13.25 2.37 10.33
N PRO A 9 -12.82 3.13 11.34
CA PRO A 9 -11.83 4.17 11.17
C PRO A 9 -10.48 3.59 10.72
N LEU A 10 -9.81 4.28 9.81
CA LEU A 10 -8.43 3.98 9.40
C LEU A 10 -7.45 4.71 10.33
N GLU A 11 -7.32 4.26 11.57
CA GLU A 11 -6.64 4.98 12.65
C GLU A 11 -5.20 5.38 12.29
N TRP A 12 -4.43 4.49 11.65
CA TRP A 12 -3.06 4.79 11.25
C TRP A 12 -3.02 5.89 10.19
N GLU A 13 -3.84 5.75 9.11
CA GLU A 13 -3.93 6.76 8.04
C GLU A 13 -4.42 8.11 8.60
N ASN A 14 -5.38 8.07 9.52
CA ASN A 14 -5.93 9.25 10.14
C ASN A 14 -4.87 10.03 10.93
N ARG A 15 -4.04 9.33 11.69
CA ARG A 15 -2.91 9.96 12.39
C ARG A 15 -1.83 10.45 11.45
N PHE A 16 -1.49 9.64 10.43
CA PHE A 16 -0.39 9.95 9.52
C PHE A 16 -0.70 11.15 8.60
N PHE A 17 -1.92 11.20 8.06
CA PHE A 17 -2.34 12.24 7.11
C PHE A 17 -3.14 13.38 7.76
N ALA A 18 -3.44 13.31 9.05
CA ALA A 18 -4.33 14.24 9.76
C ALA A 18 -5.70 14.36 9.08
N VAL A 19 -6.34 13.22 8.83
CA VAL A 19 -7.63 13.12 8.13
C VAL A 19 -8.64 12.33 8.96
N ASN A 20 -9.92 12.39 8.57
CA ASN A 20 -10.98 11.55 9.12
C ASN A 20 -11.46 10.57 8.04
N SER A 21 -10.75 9.44 7.91
CA SER A 21 -11.03 8.42 6.91
C SER A 21 -11.42 7.09 7.53
N ALA A 22 -12.18 6.30 6.79
CA ALA A 22 -12.67 5.00 7.20
C ALA A 22 -12.65 4.00 6.04
N ILE A 23 -12.86 2.73 6.37
CA ILE A 23 -12.99 1.64 5.41
C ILE A 23 -14.30 0.88 5.63
N VAL A 24 -14.95 0.53 4.53
CA VAL A 24 -16.15 -0.33 4.52
C VAL A 24 -15.73 -1.78 4.78
N ARG A 25 -16.40 -2.42 5.73
CA ARG A 25 -16.30 -3.85 6.01
C ARG A 25 -17.63 -4.52 5.66
N PHE A 26 -17.65 -5.26 4.57
CA PHE A 26 -18.85 -5.95 4.10
C PHE A 26 -19.21 -7.09 5.02
N ASP A 27 -20.47 -7.07 5.51
CA ASP A 27 -21.05 -8.10 6.37
C ASP A 27 -22.56 -8.14 6.11
N GLU A 28 -23.10 -9.32 5.83
CA GLU A 28 -24.53 -9.53 5.53
C GLU A 28 -25.45 -9.19 6.71
N HIS A 29 -24.91 -9.27 7.93
CA HIS A 29 -25.64 -8.96 9.16
C HIS A 29 -25.51 -7.48 9.59
N ALA A 30 -24.60 -6.73 8.95
CA ALA A 30 -24.42 -5.31 9.25
C ALA A 30 -25.63 -4.47 8.73
N PRO A 31 -25.80 -3.25 9.24
CA PRO A 31 -26.75 -2.30 8.70
C PRO A 31 -26.54 -2.05 7.20
N ARG A 32 -27.61 -1.60 6.54
CA ARG A 32 -27.48 -1.12 5.16
C ARG A 32 -26.57 0.10 5.11
N LEU A 33 -25.62 0.11 4.19
CA LEU A 33 -24.78 1.28 3.92
C LEU A 33 -25.61 2.37 3.24
N THR A 34 -25.66 3.56 3.84
CA THR A 34 -26.42 4.71 3.36
C THR A 34 -25.56 5.96 3.24
N PRO A 35 -25.97 6.97 2.46
CA PRO A 35 -25.27 8.26 2.40
C PRO A 35 -25.08 8.91 3.77
N GLU A 36 -26.06 8.80 4.66
CA GLU A 36 -26.02 9.36 6.01
C GLU A 36 -24.93 8.70 6.86
N ALA A 37 -24.76 7.39 6.75
CA ALA A 37 -23.70 6.66 7.43
C ALA A 37 -22.29 7.07 6.95
N LEU A 38 -22.18 7.54 5.70
CA LEU A 38 -20.94 8.01 5.10
C LEU A 38 -20.64 9.48 5.43
N ALA A 39 -21.65 10.30 5.70
CA ALA A 39 -21.53 11.75 5.81
C ALA A 39 -20.63 12.23 6.98
N GLY A 40 -20.41 11.40 7.99
CA GLY A 40 -19.52 11.70 9.13
C GLY A 40 -18.01 11.61 8.81
N TRP A 41 -17.65 11.13 7.62
CA TRP A 41 -16.26 10.87 7.22
C TRP A 41 -15.84 11.83 6.11
N SER A 42 -14.59 12.31 6.16
CA SER A 42 -14.05 13.10 5.06
C SER A 42 -13.78 12.25 3.82
N ARG A 43 -13.51 10.96 4.01
CA ARG A 43 -13.39 9.94 2.95
C ARG A 43 -13.63 8.55 3.49
N VAL A 44 -14.22 7.70 2.64
CA VAL A 44 -14.45 6.29 2.97
C VAL A 44 -13.91 5.44 1.82
N GLN A 45 -13.14 4.41 2.17
CA GLN A 45 -12.57 3.45 1.22
C GLN A 45 -13.39 2.17 1.23
N ALA A 46 -13.46 1.51 0.09
CA ALA A 46 -13.99 0.15 -0.04
C ALA A 46 -13.05 -0.66 -0.93
N LYS A 47 -12.78 -1.92 -0.57
CA LYS A 47 -12.03 -2.87 -1.38
C LYS A 47 -12.93 -4.04 -1.72
N ILE A 48 -13.08 -4.33 -3.00
CA ILE A 48 -13.90 -5.43 -3.52
C ILE A 48 -13.11 -6.25 -4.53
N ALA A 49 -13.52 -7.49 -4.77
CA ALA A 49 -13.01 -8.26 -5.89
C ALA A 49 -13.39 -7.59 -7.21
N ALA A 50 -12.48 -7.58 -8.20
CA ALA A 50 -12.73 -6.98 -9.52
C ALA A 50 -13.92 -7.63 -10.25
N SER A 51 -14.25 -8.88 -9.93
CA SER A 51 -15.40 -9.61 -10.47
C SER A 51 -16.73 -9.28 -9.77
N ASP A 52 -16.72 -8.56 -8.65
CA ASP A 52 -17.94 -8.21 -7.89
C ASP A 52 -18.59 -6.94 -8.46
N THR A 53 -19.13 -7.06 -9.66
CA THR A 53 -19.80 -5.96 -10.36
C THR A 53 -21.03 -5.47 -9.64
N VAL A 54 -21.73 -6.33 -8.89
CA VAL A 54 -22.93 -5.97 -8.12
C VAL A 54 -22.60 -4.97 -7.02
N ARG A 55 -21.51 -5.24 -6.25
CA ARG A 55 -21.04 -4.28 -5.24
C ARG A 55 -20.43 -3.04 -5.88
N LEU A 56 -19.72 -3.19 -6.99
CA LEU A 56 -19.17 -2.04 -7.73
C LEU A 56 -20.28 -1.05 -8.09
N ASP A 57 -21.34 -1.52 -8.76
CA ASP A 57 -22.47 -0.68 -9.16
C ASP A 57 -23.19 -0.06 -7.96
N ALA A 58 -23.33 -0.81 -6.87
CA ALA A 58 -23.99 -0.30 -5.67
C ALA A 58 -23.16 0.78 -4.96
N LEU A 59 -21.83 0.62 -4.89
CA LEU A 59 -20.92 1.62 -4.34
C LEU A 59 -20.88 2.89 -5.20
N GLN A 60 -20.87 2.75 -6.53
CA GLN A 60 -20.94 3.90 -7.44
C GLN A 60 -22.22 4.73 -7.24
N ARG A 61 -23.38 4.09 -7.00
CA ARG A 61 -24.63 4.80 -6.67
C ARG A 61 -24.56 5.56 -5.34
N LEU A 62 -23.66 5.14 -4.42
CA LEU A 62 -23.39 5.84 -3.16
C LEU A 62 -22.31 6.92 -3.30
N GLY A 63 -21.82 7.18 -4.53
CA GLY A 63 -20.82 8.20 -4.82
C GLY A 63 -19.37 7.74 -4.74
N PHE A 64 -19.11 6.44 -4.56
CA PHE A 64 -17.74 5.91 -4.64
C PHE A 64 -17.21 5.98 -6.07
N GLN A 65 -15.91 6.20 -6.19
CA GLN A 65 -15.20 6.20 -7.47
C GLN A 65 -14.08 5.16 -7.42
N LEU A 66 -13.83 4.48 -8.54
CA LEU A 66 -12.68 3.59 -8.68
C LEU A 66 -11.40 4.43 -8.70
N VAL A 67 -10.52 4.22 -7.74
CA VAL A 67 -9.28 5.00 -7.60
C VAL A 67 -8.02 4.19 -7.83
N GLU A 68 -8.07 2.88 -7.58
CA GLU A 68 -6.95 1.97 -7.71
C GLU A 68 -7.45 0.56 -8.01
N GLY A 69 -6.71 -0.18 -8.83
CA GLY A 69 -6.87 -1.62 -9.02
C GLY A 69 -5.56 -2.31 -8.71
N GLU A 70 -5.63 -3.52 -8.14
CA GLU A 70 -4.45 -4.34 -7.87
C GLU A 70 -4.64 -5.78 -8.34
N VAL A 71 -3.54 -6.45 -8.64
CA VAL A 71 -3.49 -7.88 -8.94
C VAL A 71 -2.45 -8.50 -8.01
N ASP A 72 -2.87 -9.45 -7.21
CA ASP A 72 -1.95 -10.27 -6.40
C ASP A 72 -1.45 -11.44 -7.26
N LEU A 73 -0.14 -11.56 -7.39
CA LEU A 73 0.53 -12.67 -8.07
C LEU A 73 1.25 -13.54 -7.03
N ALA A 74 1.19 -14.84 -7.20
CA ALA A 74 1.91 -15.80 -6.36
C ALA A 74 2.85 -16.64 -7.22
N LEU A 75 4.09 -16.83 -6.75
CA LEU A 75 5.10 -17.65 -7.40
C LEU A 75 5.65 -18.67 -6.40
N PRO A 76 5.55 -19.99 -6.69
CA PRO A 76 6.32 -20.98 -5.95
C PRO A 76 7.82 -20.71 -6.14
N VAL A 77 8.54 -20.47 -5.05
CA VAL A 77 9.99 -20.29 -5.09
C VAL A 77 10.71 -21.61 -4.93
N GLY A 78 11.78 -21.79 -5.71
CA GLY A 78 12.64 -22.96 -5.65
C GLY A 78 13.72 -22.86 -4.55
N SER A 79 14.85 -23.54 -4.76
CA SER A 79 15.97 -23.45 -3.83
C SER A 79 16.51 -22.02 -3.75
N PRO A 80 16.97 -21.61 -2.57
CA PRO A 80 17.60 -20.30 -2.41
C PRO A 80 18.78 -20.12 -3.37
N ALA A 81 18.87 -18.96 -4.01
CA ALA A 81 20.05 -18.54 -4.75
C ALA A 81 20.58 -17.25 -4.13
N ASP A 82 21.90 -17.10 -4.10
CA ASP A 82 22.50 -15.83 -3.73
C ASP A 82 22.24 -14.84 -4.86
N ALA A 83 21.46 -13.82 -4.58
CA ALA A 83 21.11 -12.79 -5.54
C ALA A 83 22.04 -11.56 -5.44
N GLY A 84 23.05 -11.58 -4.56
CA GLY A 84 23.95 -10.45 -4.35
C GLY A 84 23.27 -9.20 -3.77
N ALA A 85 22.17 -9.39 -3.04
CA ALA A 85 21.47 -8.30 -2.37
C ALA A 85 21.98 -8.15 -0.94
N ASP A 86 22.16 -6.91 -0.51
CA ASP A 86 22.48 -6.57 0.87
C ASP A 86 21.20 -6.33 1.68
N VAL A 87 21.25 -6.56 2.98
CA VAL A 87 20.20 -6.11 3.90
C VAL A 87 20.42 -4.63 4.21
N ALA A 88 19.40 -3.81 3.97
CA ALA A 88 19.45 -2.39 4.27
C ALA A 88 19.64 -2.14 5.77
N VAL A 89 20.44 -1.14 6.11
CA VAL A 89 20.71 -0.71 7.48
C VAL A 89 20.27 0.74 7.72
N GLU A 90 20.36 1.19 8.97
CA GLU A 90 19.90 2.54 9.36
C GLU A 90 20.49 3.67 8.47
N ALA A 91 21.75 3.55 8.07
CA ALA A 91 22.41 4.53 7.20
C ALA A 91 21.77 4.62 5.78
N ASP A 92 21.04 3.60 5.36
CA ASP A 92 20.37 3.55 4.06
C ASP A 92 18.99 4.20 4.07
N ILE A 93 18.44 4.51 5.24
CA ILE A 93 17.08 5.05 5.35
C ILE A 93 16.92 6.34 4.55
N ALA A 94 17.82 7.29 4.70
CA ALA A 94 17.69 8.60 4.04
C ALA A 94 17.62 8.49 2.50
N PRO A 95 18.57 7.82 1.81
CA PRO A 95 18.48 7.64 0.36
C PRO A 95 17.30 6.76 -0.07
N LEU A 96 16.91 5.75 0.71
CA LEU A 96 15.76 4.92 0.41
C LEU A 96 14.44 5.69 0.51
N ARG A 97 14.28 6.57 1.50
CA ARG A 97 13.11 7.44 1.64
C ARG A 97 12.95 8.36 0.43
N GLU A 98 14.05 8.95 -0.06
CA GLU A 98 14.03 9.79 -1.25
C GLU A 98 13.61 8.99 -2.50
N GLN A 99 14.20 7.80 -2.70
CA GLN A 99 13.84 6.94 -3.82
C GLN A 99 12.38 6.47 -3.76
N ALA A 100 11.92 6.00 -2.61
CA ALA A 100 10.55 5.53 -2.43
C ALA A 100 9.52 6.65 -2.64
N ALA A 101 9.80 7.87 -2.18
CA ALA A 101 8.93 9.01 -2.38
C ALA A 101 8.68 9.34 -3.87
N GLN A 102 9.63 9.02 -4.74
CA GLN A 102 9.57 9.30 -6.18
C GLN A 102 9.09 8.11 -7.02
N ALA A 103 9.30 6.87 -6.53
CA ALA A 103 9.08 5.66 -7.32
C ALA A 103 7.61 5.34 -7.58
N PHE A 104 6.72 5.69 -6.66
CA PHE A 104 5.31 5.27 -6.69
C PHE A 104 4.37 6.45 -7.00
N ALA A 105 4.44 6.95 -8.24
CA ALA A 105 3.62 8.08 -8.68
C ALA A 105 2.13 7.72 -8.82
N MET A 106 1.80 6.48 -9.17
CA MET A 106 0.43 5.98 -9.27
C MET A 106 0.00 5.37 -7.94
N SER A 107 -0.78 6.12 -7.17
CA SER A 107 -1.24 5.71 -5.85
C SER A 107 -2.62 6.27 -5.54
N ARG A 108 -3.39 5.56 -4.70
CA ARG A 108 -4.65 6.08 -4.16
C ARG A 108 -4.46 7.33 -3.29
N PHE A 109 -3.26 7.55 -2.76
CA PHE A 109 -2.90 8.72 -1.94
C PHE A 109 -2.59 9.96 -2.81
N ARG A 110 -3.49 10.34 -3.69
CA ARG A 110 -3.36 11.42 -4.65
C ARG A 110 -4.53 12.40 -4.60
N ALA A 111 -4.35 13.57 -5.21
CA ALA A 111 -5.45 14.49 -5.44
C ALA A 111 -6.60 13.84 -6.24
N PRO A 112 -7.86 14.21 -5.99
CA PRO A 112 -8.33 15.22 -5.03
C PRO A 112 -8.50 14.69 -3.60
N TRP A 113 -8.27 13.39 -3.34
CA TRP A 113 -8.55 12.76 -2.04
C TRP A 113 -7.48 13.06 -0.98
N TYR A 114 -6.23 13.29 -1.41
CA TYR A 114 -5.09 13.56 -0.53
C TYR A 114 -4.28 14.75 -1.05
N ALA A 115 -3.44 15.32 -0.19
CA ALA A 115 -2.48 16.34 -0.58
C ALA A 115 -1.50 15.81 -1.63
N ALA A 116 -0.93 16.69 -2.44
CA ALA A 116 -0.07 16.30 -3.55
C ALA A 116 1.20 15.52 -3.12
N ASP A 117 1.70 15.77 -1.90
CA ASP A 117 2.87 15.11 -1.31
C ASP A 117 2.54 13.82 -0.54
N ALA A 118 1.27 13.49 -0.36
CA ALA A 118 0.82 12.40 0.51
C ALA A 118 1.39 11.03 0.08
N SER A 119 1.38 10.74 -1.22
CA SER A 119 1.95 9.49 -1.75
C SER A 119 3.44 9.36 -1.42
N GLY A 120 4.24 10.39 -1.72
CA GLY A 120 5.67 10.39 -1.43
C GLY A 120 5.97 10.20 0.05
N ARG A 121 5.25 10.93 0.93
CA ARG A 121 5.39 10.77 2.39
C ARG A 121 5.06 9.36 2.86
N PHE A 122 4.00 8.77 2.31
CA PHE A 122 3.56 7.42 2.67
C PHE A 122 4.62 6.38 2.33
N TYR A 123 5.10 6.36 1.09
CA TYR A 123 6.09 5.38 0.66
C TYR A 123 7.47 5.59 1.30
N ALA A 124 7.86 6.84 1.56
CA ALA A 124 9.05 7.14 2.36
C ALA A 124 8.95 6.57 3.78
N GLN A 125 7.78 6.69 4.41
CA GLN A 125 7.57 6.11 5.74
C GLN A 125 7.51 4.57 5.69
N TRP A 126 6.91 4.00 4.66
CA TRP A 126 6.85 2.55 4.50
C TRP A 126 8.24 1.94 4.42
N ILE A 127 9.12 2.48 3.54
CA ILE A 127 10.47 1.91 3.38
C ILE A 127 11.31 2.07 4.65
N GLU A 128 11.19 3.18 5.37
CA GLU A 128 11.83 3.34 6.67
C GLU A 128 11.38 2.26 7.66
N ASN A 129 10.06 2.03 7.75
CA ASN A 129 9.49 1.00 8.62
C ASN A 129 9.98 -0.41 8.21
N ALA A 130 10.19 -0.66 6.91
CA ALA A 130 10.73 -1.93 6.41
C ALA A 130 12.21 -2.13 6.81
N VAL A 131 13.03 -1.08 6.73
CA VAL A 131 14.43 -1.14 7.20
C VAL A 131 14.49 -1.39 8.70
N ARG A 132 13.60 -0.75 9.48
CA ARG A 132 13.51 -0.92 10.94
C ARG A 132 12.82 -2.23 11.37
N GLY A 133 12.22 -2.98 10.44
CA GLY A 133 11.47 -4.21 10.74
C GLY A 133 10.18 -3.99 11.53
N THR A 134 9.60 -2.79 11.48
CA THR A 134 8.39 -2.43 12.24
C THR A 134 7.08 -2.67 11.49
N PHE A 135 7.15 -2.89 10.18
CA PHE A 135 6.00 -3.23 9.33
C PHE A 135 6.31 -4.41 8.39
N ASP A 136 7.15 -4.21 7.37
CA ASP A 136 7.80 -5.32 6.68
C ASP A 136 8.98 -5.80 7.55
N HIS A 137 9.38 -7.06 7.39
CA HIS A 137 10.40 -7.66 8.25
C HIS A 137 11.83 -7.33 7.79
N GLN A 138 11.99 -7.01 6.51
CA GLN A 138 13.29 -6.82 5.89
C GLN A 138 13.18 -5.93 4.66
N CYS A 139 14.23 -5.13 4.43
CA CYS A 139 14.48 -4.43 3.18
C CYS A 139 15.81 -4.92 2.59
N LEU A 140 15.77 -5.45 1.37
CA LEU A 140 16.95 -5.80 0.60
C LEU A 140 17.25 -4.70 -0.41
N ILE A 141 18.53 -4.48 -0.65
CA ILE A 141 19.03 -3.45 -1.57
C ILE A 141 20.06 -4.02 -2.52
N TYR A 142 20.09 -3.50 -3.72
CA TYR A 142 21.14 -3.72 -4.69
C TYR A 142 21.92 -2.42 -4.87
N ARG A 143 23.24 -2.48 -4.76
CA ARG A 143 24.10 -1.32 -4.94
C ARG A 143 24.79 -1.34 -6.30
N HIS A 144 25.01 -0.14 -6.83
CA HIS A 144 25.98 0.06 -7.88
C HIS A 144 27.41 -0.15 -7.33
N PRO A 145 28.40 -0.57 -8.15
CA PRO A 145 29.79 -0.67 -7.70
C PRO A 145 30.34 0.60 -7.03
N GLU A 146 29.81 1.76 -7.36
CA GLU A 146 30.14 3.05 -6.74
C GLU A 146 29.48 3.28 -5.37
N GLY A 147 28.63 2.34 -4.90
CA GLY A 147 28.00 2.37 -3.58
C GLY A 147 26.55 2.87 -3.54
N ASP A 148 26.06 3.51 -4.57
CA ASP A 148 24.68 4.02 -4.63
C ASP A 148 23.65 2.88 -4.67
N ILE A 149 22.51 3.06 -4.01
CA ILE A 149 21.40 2.11 -4.06
C ILE A 149 20.75 2.19 -5.44
N ARG A 150 20.77 1.07 -6.17
CA ARG A 150 20.18 0.93 -7.50
C ARG A 150 18.75 0.44 -7.47
N ALA A 151 18.45 -0.48 -6.57
CA ALA A 151 17.13 -1.05 -6.40
C ALA A 151 16.92 -1.47 -4.95
N PHE A 152 15.65 -1.55 -4.56
CA PHE A 152 15.27 -2.08 -3.26
C PHE A 152 14.01 -2.93 -3.36
N VAL A 153 13.86 -3.85 -2.40
CA VAL A 153 12.65 -4.62 -2.19
C VAL A 153 12.38 -4.77 -0.68
N SER A 154 11.17 -4.47 -0.25
CA SER A 154 10.74 -4.79 1.10
C SER A 154 9.97 -6.10 1.13
N LEU A 155 10.22 -6.90 2.16
CA LEU A 155 9.68 -8.24 2.31
C LEU A 155 8.95 -8.38 3.64
N ARG A 156 7.74 -8.94 3.57
CA ARG A 156 6.96 -9.33 4.74
C ARG A 156 6.75 -10.82 4.76
N GLN A 157 7.15 -11.47 5.83
CA GLN A 157 6.78 -12.85 6.07
C GLN A 157 5.32 -12.92 6.53
N ILE A 158 4.50 -13.66 5.82
CA ILE A 158 3.06 -13.82 6.12
C ILE A 158 2.86 -15.10 6.94
N THR A 159 3.50 -16.19 6.52
CA THR A 159 3.49 -17.47 7.23
C THR A 159 4.91 -18.04 7.28
N ALA A 160 5.09 -19.23 7.84
CA ALA A 160 6.39 -19.92 7.84
C ALA A 160 6.90 -20.25 6.42
N THR A 161 6.00 -20.31 5.44
CA THR A 161 6.29 -20.73 4.05
C THR A 161 5.92 -19.69 3.00
N GLU A 162 5.42 -18.52 3.42
CA GLU A 162 4.94 -17.48 2.51
C GLU A 162 5.50 -16.12 2.90
N ALA A 163 6.03 -15.41 1.92
CA ALA A 163 6.44 -14.02 2.05
C ALA A 163 5.79 -13.17 0.96
N ARG A 164 5.57 -11.90 1.25
CA ARG A 164 5.02 -10.90 0.33
C ARG A 164 6.05 -9.82 0.05
N ILE A 165 6.16 -9.43 -1.21
CA ILE A 165 6.85 -8.20 -1.61
C ILE A 165 5.93 -7.03 -1.24
N GLY A 166 6.40 -6.15 -0.38
CA GLY A 166 5.69 -4.92 0.00
C GLY A 166 5.93 -3.82 -1.03
N LEU A 167 7.19 -3.44 -1.19
CA LEU A 167 7.64 -2.45 -2.17
C LEU A 167 8.77 -3.03 -3.01
N LEU A 168 8.77 -2.71 -4.30
CA LEU A 168 9.85 -3.02 -5.23
C LEU A 168 10.06 -1.83 -6.16
N ALA A 169 11.25 -1.27 -6.17
CA ALA A 169 11.59 -0.20 -7.10
C ALA A 169 13.08 -0.20 -7.45
N GLY A 170 13.37 0.33 -8.64
CA GLY A 170 14.72 0.54 -9.12
C GLY A 170 14.92 1.96 -9.66
N ARG A 171 16.16 2.41 -9.70
CA ARG A 171 16.59 3.72 -10.21
C ARG A 171 17.24 3.55 -11.58
N GLY A 172 16.68 4.22 -12.60
CA GLY A 172 17.20 4.25 -13.96
C GLY A 172 16.73 3.11 -14.86
N ALA A 173 17.05 3.21 -16.14
CA ALA A 173 16.70 2.21 -17.15
C ALA A 173 17.40 0.87 -16.85
N GLY A 174 16.65 -0.22 -16.84
CA GLY A 174 17.18 -1.57 -16.58
C GLY A 174 17.35 -1.96 -15.12
N ALA A 175 16.80 -1.18 -14.19
CA ALA A 175 16.80 -1.49 -12.76
C ALA A 175 15.54 -2.28 -12.30
N GLN A 176 14.73 -2.74 -13.26
CA GLN A 176 13.55 -3.58 -13.01
C GLN A 176 13.87 -5.05 -13.19
#